data_fbef08d344de2cc99dcb01b20814c2bc
#
_entry.id   fbef08d344de2cc99dcb01b20814c2bc
#
_cell.length_a   1.000
_cell.length_b   1.000
_cell.length_c   1.000
_cell.angle_alpha   90.00
_cell.angle_beta   90.00
_cell.angle_gamma   90.00
#
_symmetry.space_group_name_H-M   'P 1'
#
loop_
_entity.id
_entity.type
_entity.pdbx_description
1 polymer ?
#
loop_
_entity_poly.entity_id
_entity_poly.type
_entity_poly.pdbx_seq_one_letter_code
_entity_poly.pdbx_strand_id
1 'polypeptide(L)'
;MHKLILSFVVTAGFSMSAFADEAETAKQMEAGKASYMLCAACHGMDAKGVQAGPSKMAPTLIESKIALGDPSVMALVIINGIQKEGTEYLMAMAPLGAALDDEKLAAVMTYVRGSFGNKGAPVTAADAKKYREQWKEIKAPVTRAKIAELSAAK
;
A
#
# COMPACT_ATOMS: atom_id res chain seq x y z
N MET A 1 17.27 -47.05 44.58
CA MET A 1 16.97 -45.61 44.39
C MET A 1 17.50 -45.21 43.00
N HIS A 2 16.66 -45.28 41.96
CA HIS A 2 17.03 -44.90 40.58
C HIS A 2 16.49 -43.52 40.34
N LYS A 3 17.40 -42.54 40.12
CA LYS A 3 17.05 -41.18 39.75
C LYS A 3 16.87 -41.13 38.21
N LEU A 4 15.63 -40.94 37.74
CA LEU A 4 15.35 -40.61 36.38
C LEU A 4 15.75 -39.16 36.13
N ILE A 5 16.70 -38.95 35.22
CA ILE A 5 17.06 -37.61 34.71
C ILE A 5 16.18 -37.38 33.46
N LEU A 6 15.22 -36.51 33.58
CA LEU A 6 14.35 -36.09 32.46
C LEU A 6 15.11 -35.03 31.66
N SER A 7 15.66 -35.40 30.50
CA SER A 7 16.27 -34.47 29.55
C SER A 7 15.17 -33.66 28.83
N PHE A 8 15.13 -32.38 29.10
CA PHE A 8 14.27 -31.44 28.37
C PHE A 8 14.96 -31.09 27.04
N VAL A 9 14.47 -31.64 25.94
CA VAL A 9 14.88 -31.22 24.60
C VAL A 9 14.04 -29.97 24.25
N VAL A 10 14.65 -28.80 24.34
CA VAL A 10 14.07 -27.55 23.83
C VAL A 10 14.34 -27.53 22.33
N THR A 11 13.33 -27.83 21.54
CA THR A 11 13.37 -27.72 20.08
C THR A 11 13.29 -26.25 19.68
N ALA A 12 14.41 -25.68 19.21
CA ALA A 12 14.50 -24.36 18.58
C ALA A 12 13.84 -24.38 17.20
N GLY A 13 12.51 -24.25 17.17
CA GLY A 13 11.71 -24.26 15.95
C GLY A 13 11.20 -22.89 15.46
N PHE A 14 11.84 -21.75 15.88
CA PHE A 14 11.21 -20.43 15.72
C PHE A 14 11.86 -19.49 14.68
N SER A 15 12.82 -19.89 13.89
CA SER A 15 13.60 -18.91 13.08
C SER A 15 13.35 -18.91 11.58
N MET A 16 12.74 -19.91 10.97
CA MET A 16 12.64 -19.97 9.50
C MET A 16 11.51 -19.11 8.89
N SER A 17 10.41 -18.90 9.61
CA SER A 17 9.28 -18.13 9.10
C SER A 17 9.56 -16.62 9.02
N ALA A 18 10.31 -16.07 9.97
CA ALA A 18 10.62 -14.64 10.00
C ALA A 18 11.56 -14.23 8.84
N PHE A 19 12.54 -15.05 8.51
CA PHE A 19 13.47 -14.76 7.39
C PHE A 19 12.78 -14.87 6.02
N ALA A 20 11.79 -15.74 5.87
CA ALA A 20 11.01 -15.87 4.64
C ALA A 20 10.12 -14.63 4.42
N ASP A 21 9.53 -14.09 5.48
CA ASP A 21 8.69 -12.89 5.46
C ASP A 21 9.51 -11.63 5.13
N GLU A 22 10.71 -11.51 5.70
CA GLU A 22 11.62 -10.39 5.41
C GLU A 22 12.12 -10.42 3.96
N ALA A 23 12.49 -11.59 3.45
CA ALA A 23 12.94 -11.76 2.08
C ALA A 23 11.82 -11.45 1.06
N GLU A 24 10.60 -11.89 1.32
CA GLU A 24 9.44 -11.58 0.46
C GLU A 24 9.11 -10.09 0.50
N THR A 25 9.14 -9.46 1.67
CA THR A 25 8.95 -8.01 1.81
C THR A 25 10.03 -7.23 1.06
N ALA A 26 11.29 -7.64 1.13
CA ALA A 26 12.37 -7.00 0.39
C ALA A 26 12.16 -7.09 -1.12
N LYS A 27 11.76 -8.26 -1.63
CA LYS A 27 11.40 -8.46 -3.04
C LYS A 27 10.22 -7.59 -3.47
N GLN A 28 9.19 -7.50 -2.64
CA GLN A 28 8.05 -6.62 -2.88
C GLN A 28 8.46 -5.15 -2.90
N MET A 29 9.37 -4.72 -2.04
CA MET A 29 9.89 -3.35 -2.04
C MET A 29 10.60 -3.00 -3.36
N GLU A 30 11.40 -3.90 -3.93
CA GLU A 30 12.04 -3.69 -5.24
C GLU A 30 11.01 -3.63 -6.38
N ALA A 31 10.08 -4.58 -6.44
CA ALA A 31 9.00 -4.59 -7.43
C ALA A 31 8.09 -3.36 -7.27
N GLY A 32 7.82 -2.96 -6.03
CA GLY A 32 7.03 -1.79 -5.68
C GLY A 32 7.69 -0.49 -6.12
N LYS A 33 9.00 -0.36 -5.96
CA LYS A 33 9.78 0.77 -6.46
C LYS A 33 9.68 0.91 -7.98
N ALA A 34 9.74 -0.19 -8.71
CA ALA A 34 9.54 -0.18 -10.16
C ALA A 34 8.11 0.25 -10.54
N SER A 35 7.10 -0.30 -9.86
CA SER A 35 5.69 0.04 -10.09
C SER A 35 5.35 1.48 -9.67
N TYR A 36 6.07 2.04 -8.69
CA TYR A 36 5.91 3.40 -8.20
C TYR A 36 6.17 4.47 -9.26
N MET A 37 6.89 4.15 -10.33
CA MET A 37 7.11 5.07 -11.45
C MET A 37 5.81 5.61 -12.05
N LEU A 38 4.73 4.82 -12.03
CA LEU A 38 3.39 5.28 -12.43
C LEU A 38 2.83 6.37 -11.50
N CYS A 39 3.15 6.31 -10.22
CA CYS A 39 2.71 7.25 -9.20
C CYS A 39 3.59 8.50 -9.17
N ALA A 40 4.88 8.33 -9.42
CA ALA A 40 5.90 9.39 -9.35
C ALA A 40 5.64 10.53 -10.34
N ALA A 41 4.96 10.28 -11.45
CA ALA A 41 4.58 11.30 -12.43
C ALA A 41 3.80 12.47 -11.80
N CYS A 42 2.97 12.20 -10.79
CA CYS A 42 2.19 13.20 -10.08
C CYS A 42 2.64 13.38 -8.62
N HIS A 43 3.01 12.28 -7.94
CA HIS A 43 3.40 12.31 -6.54
C HIS A 43 4.89 12.63 -6.29
N GLY A 44 5.72 12.65 -7.34
CA GLY A 44 7.16 12.89 -7.26
C GLY A 44 7.94 11.63 -6.84
N MET A 45 9.22 11.60 -7.18
CA MET A 45 10.13 10.52 -6.77
C MET A 45 10.37 10.52 -5.25
N ASP A 46 10.18 11.64 -4.60
CA ASP A 46 10.27 11.86 -3.16
C ASP A 46 8.93 11.80 -2.43
N ALA A 47 7.85 11.45 -3.14
CA ALA A 47 6.48 11.36 -2.64
C ALA A 47 5.89 12.65 -2.06
N LYS A 48 6.46 13.83 -2.37
CA LYS A 48 6.00 15.13 -1.85
C LYS A 48 4.98 15.84 -2.74
N GLY A 49 4.66 15.25 -3.90
CA GLY A 49 3.86 15.89 -4.95
C GLY A 49 4.70 16.77 -5.87
N VAL A 50 4.58 16.56 -7.18
CA VAL A 50 5.30 17.33 -8.20
C VAL A 50 4.80 18.77 -8.19
N GLN A 51 5.72 19.75 -8.08
CA GLN A 51 5.39 21.16 -8.16
C GLN A 51 5.11 21.57 -9.62
N ALA A 52 4.01 22.26 -9.85
CA ALA A 52 3.62 22.75 -11.16
C ALA A 52 3.13 24.22 -11.01
N GLY A 53 4.02 25.15 -11.18
CA GLY A 53 3.76 26.56 -10.90
C GLY A 53 3.45 26.79 -9.41
N PRO A 54 2.39 27.53 -9.08
CA PRO A 54 1.99 27.80 -7.68
C PRO A 54 1.34 26.58 -7.00
N SER A 55 0.94 25.56 -7.74
CA SER A 55 0.19 24.40 -7.24
C SER A 55 1.00 23.11 -7.35
N LYS A 56 0.53 22.04 -6.71
CA LYS A 56 1.05 20.68 -6.88
C LYS A 56 0.16 19.85 -7.78
N MET A 57 0.76 18.89 -8.48
CA MET A 57 -0.01 17.95 -9.29
C MET A 57 -0.85 17.01 -8.43
N ALA A 58 -0.30 16.53 -7.31
CA ALA A 58 -0.94 15.60 -6.38
C ALA A 58 -0.47 15.87 -4.93
N PRO A 59 -1.19 15.38 -3.91
CA PRO A 59 -0.78 15.48 -2.52
C PRO A 59 0.48 14.64 -2.23
N THR A 60 1.12 14.95 -1.10
CA THR A 60 2.16 14.10 -0.53
C THR A 60 1.61 12.72 -0.15
N LEU A 61 2.44 11.69 -0.31
CA LEU A 61 2.18 10.34 0.22
C LEU A 61 2.89 10.10 1.57
N ILE A 62 3.71 11.06 2.01
CA ILE A 62 4.38 11.02 3.31
C ILE A 62 3.32 11.26 4.38
N GLU A 63 3.25 10.36 5.36
CA GLU A 63 2.27 10.41 6.46
C GLU A 63 0.81 10.52 5.98
N SER A 64 0.54 10.12 4.75
CA SER A 64 -0.81 10.16 4.18
C SER A 64 -1.76 9.23 4.95
N LYS A 65 -2.88 9.78 5.43
CA LYS A 65 -3.92 9.01 6.12
C LYS A 65 -4.50 7.89 5.26
N ILE A 66 -4.56 8.08 3.94
CA ILE A 66 -5.01 7.03 3.01
C ILE A 66 -3.94 5.95 2.86
N ALA A 67 -2.68 6.35 2.68
CA ALA A 67 -1.59 5.40 2.49
C ALA A 67 -1.29 4.56 3.75
N LEU A 68 -1.39 5.16 4.94
CA LEU A 68 -1.06 4.51 6.21
C LEU A 68 -2.29 3.97 6.97
N GLY A 69 -3.48 4.34 6.55
CA GLY A 69 -4.74 3.85 7.11
C GLY A 69 -5.07 2.42 6.64
N ASP A 70 -6.37 2.19 6.45
CA ASP A 70 -6.87 0.90 5.96
C ASP A 70 -6.33 0.60 4.55
N PRO A 71 -5.56 -0.49 4.38
CA PRO A 71 -4.99 -0.83 3.08
C PRO A 71 -6.06 -1.13 2.02
N SER A 72 -7.26 -1.56 2.39
CA SER A 72 -8.33 -1.77 1.42
C SER A 72 -8.82 -0.46 0.80
N VAL A 73 -8.85 0.63 1.58
CA VAL A 73 -9.20 1.98 1.08
C VAL A 73 -8.09 2.52 0.18
N MET A 74 -6.83 2.31 0.55
CA MET A 74 -5.70 2.64 -0.32
C MET A 74 -5.78 1.89 -1.66
N ALA A 75 -6.10 0.59 -1.63
CA ALA A 75 -6.30 -0.20 -2.83
C ALA A 75 -7.43 0.34 -3.70
N LEU A 76 -8.59 0.69 -3.12
CA LEU A 76 -9.72 1.32 -3.83
C LEU A 76 -9.26 2.58 -4.58
N VAL A 77 -8.52 3.45 -3.89
CA VAL A 77 -8.01 4.70 -4.47
C VAL A 77 -7.07 4.44 -5.64
N ILE A 78 -6.19 3.46 -5.54
CA ILE A 78 -5.27 3.11 -6.63
C ILE A 78 -6.03 2.48 -7.81
N ILE A 79 -6.95 1.57 -7.53
CA ILE A 79 -7.69 0.84 -8.56
C ILE A 79 -8.62 1.77 -9.34
N ASN A 80 -9.40 2.59 -8.65
CA ASN A 80 -10.49 3.38 -9.23
C ASN A 80 -10.14 4.85 -9.49
N GLY A 81 -9.06 5.34 -8.87
CA GLY A 81 -8.71 6.75 -8.91
C GLY A 81 -9.60 7.62 -8.02
N ILE A 82 -9.34 8.92 -8.04
CA ILE A 82 -10.13 9.95 -7.33
C ILE A 82 -10.64 10.96 -8.33
N GLN A 83 -11.91 11.34 -8.22
CA GLN A 83 -12.51 12.38 -9.07
C GLN A 83 -11.76 13.70 -8.94
N LYS A 84 -11.79 14.52 -10.02
CA LYS A 84 -11.39 15.91 -9.93
C LYS A 84 -12.44 16.66 -9.15
N GLU A 85 -12.03 17.15 -8.00
CA GLU A 85 -12.85 17.99 -7.12
C GLU A 85 -12.14 19.36 -6.97
N GLY A 86 -12.84 20.35 -6.47
CA GLY A 86 -12.28 21.67 -6.20
C GLY A 86 -11.26 21.63 -5.07
N THR A 87 -10.03 21.22 -5.39
CA THR A 87 -8.89 21.12 -4.47
C THR A 87 -7.73 21.94 -4.98
N GLU A 88 -6.73 22.17 -4.14
CA GLU A 88 -5.46 22.82 -4.47
C GLU A 88 -4.60 22.02 -5.48
N TYR A 89 -4.92 20.74 -5.71
CA TYR A 89 -4.15 19.88 -6.61
C TYR A 89 -4.65 19.98 -8.05
N LEU A 90 -3.73 20.04 -9.00
CA LEU A 90 -4.05 20.23 -10.41
C LEU A 90 -4.70 18.98 -11.05
N MET A 91 -4.31 17.79 -10.61
CA MET A 91 -4.73 16.55 -11.27
C MET A 91 -5.79 15.78 -10.48
N ALA A 92 -6.69 15.12 -11.21
CA ALA A 92 -7.42 13.97 -10.69
C ALA A 92 -6.46 12.78 -10.56
N MET A 93 -6.68 11.88 -9.62
CA MET A 93 -5.94 10.63 -9.60
C MET A 93 -6.58 9.67 -10.61
N ALA A 94 -5.81 9.29 -11.63
CA ALA A 94 -6.27 8.34 -12.62
C ALA A 94 -6.47 6.93 -12.03
N PRO A 95 -7.42 6.13 -12.55
CA PRO A 95 -7.55 4.72 -12.19
C PRO A 95 -6.37 3.92 -12.74
N LEU A 96 -5.69 3.17 -11.88
CA LEU A 96 -4.52 2.35 -12.25
C LEU A 96 -4.79 0.85 -12.16
N GLY A 97 -6.03 0.44 -11.85
CA GLY A 97 -6.40 -0.95 -11.64
C GLY A 97 -6.13 -1.88 -12.82
N ALA A 98 -6.21 -1.37 -14.05
CA ALA A 98 -5.90 -2.15 -15.25
C ALA A 98 -4.39 -2.28 -15.54
N ALA A 99 -3.57 -1.36 -15.04
CA ALA A 99 -2.11 -1.35 -15.23
C ALA A 99 -1.37 -2.18 -14.18
N LEU A 100 -2.02 -2.50 -13.08
CA LEU A 100 -1.45 -3.21 -11.93
C LEU A 100 -2.20 -4.52 -11.72
N ASP A 101 -1.55 -5.67 -11.92
CA ASP A 101 -2.03 -6.97 -11.43
C ASP A 101 -1.98 -7.01 -9.89
N ASP A 102 -2.38 -8.12 -9.26
CA ASP A 102 -2.44 -8.22 -7.81
C ASP A 102 -1.05 -8.15 -7.17
N GLU A 103 -0.03 -8.72 -7.80
CA GLU A 103 1.36 -8.66 -7.34
C GLU A 103 1.90 -7.23 -7.40
N LYS A 104 1.70 -6.52 -8.51
CA LYS A 104 2.16 -5.13 -8.66
C LYS A 104 1.39 -4.16 -7.76
N LEU A 105 0.08 -4.39 -7.58
CA LEU A 105 -0.72 -3.60 -6.65
C LEU A 105 -0.22 -3.78 -5.22
N ALA A 106 -0.02 -5.01 -4.76
CA ALA A 106 0.54 -5.32 -3.45
C ALA A 106 1.94 -4.70 -3.28
N ALA A 107 2.79 -4.85 -4.28
CA ALA A 107 4.16 -4.35 -4.25
C ALA A 107 4.22 -2.82 -4.16
N VAL A 108 3.46 -2.08 -4.98
CA VAL A 108 3.44 -0.61 -4.91
C VAL A 108 2.83 -0.11 -3.61
N MET A 109 1.81 -0.78 -3.08
CA MET A 109 1.24 -0.45 -1.77
C MET A 109 2.27 -0.67 -0.66
N THR A 110 2.96 -1.80 -0.65
CA THR A 110 4.04 -2.11 0.31
C THR A 110 5.15 -1.06 0.22
N TYR A 111 5.59 -0.71 -0.99
CA TYR A 111 6.61 0.31 -1.20
C TYR A 111 6.20 1.67 -0.64
N VAL A 112 5.02 2.18 -0.97
CA VAL A 112 4.55 3.49 -0.47
C VAL A 112 4.37 3.47 1.04
N ARG A 113 3.85 2.39 1.60
CA ARG A 113 3.63 2.23 3.05
C ARG A 113 4.93 2.09 3.85
N GLY A 114 5.98 1.53 3.25
CA GLY A 114 7.27 1.28 3.92
C GLY A 114 8.40 2.25 3.53
N SER A 115 8.17 3.20 2.60
CA SER A 115 9.17 4.15 2.13
C SER A 115 8.87 5.59 2.57
N PHE A 116 9.77 6.52 2.25
CA PHE A 116 9.59 7.97 2.47
C PHE A 116 9.40 8.35 3.94
N GLY A 117 9.88 7.52 4.88
CA GLY A 117 9.65 7.69 6.31
C GLY A 117 8.34 7.08 6.84
N ASN A 118 7.49 6.60 5.96
CA ASN A 118 6.30 5.84 6.32
C ASN A 118 6.66 4.49 6.98
N LYS A 119 5.82 4.03 7.91
CA LYS A 119 6.02 2.79 8.69
C LYS A 119 4.76 1.91 8.70
N GLY A 120 4.11 1.81 7.55
CA GLY A 120 2.93 0.95 7.38
C GLY A 120 3.31 -0.51 7.10
N ALA A 121 2.48 -1.43 7.55
CA ALA A 121 2.66 -2.85 7.29
C ALA A 121 2.61 -3.18 5.78
N PRO A 122 3.34 -4.21 5.32
CA PRO A 122 3.29 -4.67 3.95
C PRO A 122 1.90 -5.22 3.59
N VAL A 123 1.62 -5.30 2.28
CA VAL A 123 0.38 -5.83 1.71
C VAL A 123 0.74 -7.01 0.83
N THR A 124 0.08 -8.16 1.00
CA THR A 124 0.32 -9.35 0.19
C THR A 124 -0.49 -9.33 -1.12
N ALA A 125 -0.08 -10.10 -2.12
CA ALA A 125 -0.85 -10.28 -3.35
C ALA A 125 -2.25 -10.87 -3.08
N ALA A 126 -2.37 -11.74 -2.06
CA ALA A 126 -3.65 -12.27 -1.62
C ALA A 126 -4.57 -11.17 -1.04
N ASP A 127 -4.01 -10.22 -0.30
CA ASP A 127 -4.76 -9.05 0.19
C ASP A 127 -5.19 -8.15 -0.98
N ALA A 128 -4.28 -7.86 -1.92
CA ALA A 128 -4.60 -7.07 -3.10
C ALA A 128 -5.76 -7.69 -3.91
N LYS A 129 -5.74 -9.00 -4.13
CA LYS A 129 -6.84 -9.75 -4.75
C LYS A 129 -8.14 -9.62 -3.97
N LYS A 130 -8.10 -9.77 -2.64
CA LYS A 130 -9.25 -9.59 -1.75
C LYS A 130 -9.81 -8.17 -1.84
N TYR A 131 -8.96 -7.14 -1.87
CA TYR A 131 -9.41 -5.75 -1.99
C TYR A 131 -10.02 -5.47 -3.34
N ARG A 132 -9.47 -6.03 -4.42
CA ARG A 132 -10.04 -5.91 -5.77
C ARG A 132 -11.44 -6.53 -5.84
N GLU A 133 -11.64 -7.68 -5.24
CA GLU A 133 -12.94 -8.33 -5.14
C GLU A 133 -13.92 -7.51 -4.26
N GLN A 134 -13.45 -6.98 -3.13
CA GLN A 134 -14.25 -6.13 -2.23
C GLN A 134 -14.81 -4.90 -2.94
N TRP A 135 -14.03 -4.29 -3.84
CA TRP A 135 -14.40 -3.05 -4.51
C TRP A 135 -14.88 -3.23 -5.95
N LYS A 136 -15.10 -4.45 -6.39
CA LYS A 136 -15.42 -4.77 -7.78
C LYS A 136 -16.67 -4.07 -8.33
N GLU A 137 -17.61 -3.70 -7.47
CA GLU A 137 -18.84 -3.00 -7.87
C GLU A 137 -18.64 -1.49 -8.04
N ILE A 138 -17.56 -0.92 -7.54
CA ILE A 138 -17.21 0.48 -7.74
C ILE A 138 -16.47 0.59 -9.08
N LYS A 139 -17.12 1.17 -10.10
CA LYS A 139 -16.58 1.25 -11.47
C LYS A 139 -16.05 2.64 -11.85
N ALA A 140 -16.32 3.65 -11.03
CA ALA A 140 -15.94 5.03 -11.28
C ALA A 140 -14.90 5.50 -10.25
N PRO A 141 -14.15 6.57 -10.57
CA PRO A 141 -13.31 7.24 -9.59
C PRO A 141 -14.12 7.69 -8.37
N VAL A 142 -13.54 7.51 -7.18
CA VAL A 142 -14.20 7.81 -5.91
C VAL A 142 -14.10 9.28 -5.54
N THR A 143 -15.05 9.76 -4.74
CA THR A 143 -14.98 11.11 -4.14
C THR A 143 -14.17 11.09 -2.85
N ARG A 144 -13.63 12.24 -2.46
CA ARG A 144 -12.94 12.38 -1.15
C ARG A 144 -13.90 12.17 0.01
N ALA A 145 -15.17 12.56 -0.14
CA ALA A 145 -16.21 12.30 0.85
C ALA A 145 -16.41 10.77 1.05
N LYS A 146 -16.46 10.00 -0.03
CA LYS A 146 -16.59 8.53 0.05
C LYS A 146 -15.35 7.88 0.69
N ILE A 147 -14.15 8.38 0.37
CA ILE A 147 -12.92 7.91 1.01
C ILE A 147 -12.96 8.18 2.52
N ALA A 148 -13.38 9.37 2.93
CA ALA A 148 -13.48 9.74 4.35
C ALA A 148 -14.51 8.86 5.09
N GLU A 149 -15.68 8.61 4.50
CA GLU A 149 -16.70 7.69 5.03
C GLU A 149 -16.12 6.29 5.27
N LEU A 150 -15.46 5.71 4.23
CA LEU A 150 -14.88 4.37 4.31
C LEU A 150 -13.71 4.28 5.30
N SER A 151 -12.96 5.36 5.48
CA SER A 151 -11.86 5.43 6.45
C SER A 151 -12.35 5.58 7.90
N ALA A 152 -13.54 6.12 8.11
CA ALA A 152 -14.13 6.29 9.45
C ALA A 152 -14.92 5.05 9.93
N ALA A 153 -15.33 4.17 9.02
CA ALA A 153 -16.14 2.99 9.31
C ALA A 153 -15.38 1.82 9.93
N LYS A 154 -14.10 1.98 10.22
CA LYS A 154 -13.17 1.01 10.82
C LYS A 154 -12.40 1.67 11.94
#